data_8e0accaa998e69a00aa8e2f2f9371847
#
_entry.id   8e0accaa998e69a00aa8e2f2f9371847
#
_cell.length_a   1.000
_cell.length_b   1.000
_cell.length_c   1.000
_cell.angle_alpha   90.00
_cell.angle_beta   90.00
_cell.angle_gamma   90.00
#
_symmetry.space_group_name_H-M   'P 1'
#
loop_
_entity.id
_entity.type
_entity.pdbx_description
1 polymer ?
#
loop_
_entity_poly.entity_id
_entity_poly.type
_entity_poly.pdbx_seq_one_letter_code
_entity_poly.pdbx_strand_id
1 'polypeptide(L)'
;MSTHHPTRREALVAAAAAAGLPGLAFSQAGPAANERITMATIGTGGQGSDDMGGFMSFPEVQMVAVCDVVPEHRERAKKQVDARYKNTDCKAYSDFREVLARDDIDAVLIGTPDHWHALITIEACKAGKDVYCEKPESLTVREGRAMVDAVRRYGRVFSGGSQRVLGDYGDWPRLVWGGSIGTVK
;
A
#
# COMPACT_ATOMS: atom_id res chain seq x y z
N MET A 1 -15.65 18.62 -25.02
CA MET A 1 -16.42 18.97 -23.82
C MET A 1 -16.67 17.67 -23.07
N SER A 2 -15.97 17.46 -21.94
CA SER A 2 -16.14 16.26 -21.09
C SER A 2 -17.36 16.50 -20.21
N THR A 3 -18.41 15.72 -20.37
CA THR A 3 -19.59 15.74 -19.50
C THR A 3 -19.25 15.01 -18.21
N HIS A 4 -18.91 15.78 -17.19
CA HIS A 4 -18.74 15.23 -15.84
C HIS A 4 -20.12 14.80 -15.31
N HIS A 5 -20.34 13.49 -15.15
CA HIS A 5 -21.52 12.99 -14.46
C HIS A 5 -21.25 13.04 -12.95
N PRO A 6 -22.14 13.68 -12.16
CA PRO A 6 -21.97 13.77 -10.72
C PRO A 6 -21.99 12.38 -10.09
N THR A 7 -21.11 12.17 -9.11
CA THR A 7 -21.09 10.96 -8.30
C THR A 7 -22.40 10.85 -7.49
N ARG A 8 -22.72 9.62 -7.05
CA ARG A 8 -23.91 9.36 -6.20
C ARG A 8 -23.93 10.22 -4.94
N ARG A 9 -22.75 10.55 -4.41
CA ARG A 9 -22.55 11.43 -3.24
C ARG A 9 -22.87 12.89 -3.58
N GLU A 10 -22.39 13.40 -4.70
CA GLU A 10 -22.66 14.77 -5.16
C GLU A 10 -24.15 14.97 -5.46
N ALA A 11 -24.81 13.96 -6.03
CA ALA A 11 -26.26 14.00 -6.27
C ALA A 11 -27.06 14.03 -4.96
N LEU A 12 -26.66 13.27 -3.93
CA LEU A 12 -27.30 13.26 -2.62
C LEU A 12 -27.08 14.58 -1.86
N VAL A 13 -25.88 15.17 -1.96
CA VAL A 13 -25.55 16.47 -1.37
C VAL A 13 -26.40 17.57 -2.02
N ALA A 14 -26.52 17.56 -3.34
CA ALA A 14 -27.35 18.51 -4.07
C ALA A 14 -28.87 18.39 -3.72
N ALA A 15 -29.36 17.16 -3.57
CA ALA A 15 -30.72 16.88 -3.17
C ALA A 15 -31.02 17.34 -1.73
N ALA A 16 -30.11 17.16 -0.79
CA ALA A 16 -30.24 17.61 0.59
C ALA A 16 -30.20 19.14 0.72
N ALA A 17 -29.37 19.81 -0.08
CA ALA A 17 -29.31 21.27 -0.14
C ALA A 17 -30.63 21.89 -0.71
N ALA A 18 -31.23 21.22 -1.70
CA ALA A 18 -32.52 21.65 -2.28
C ALA A 18 -33.74 21.47 -1.33
N ALA A 19 -33.62 20.55 -0.36
CA ALA A 19 -34.68 20.27 0.62
C ALA A 19 -34.72 21.24 1.82
N GLY A 20 -33.79 22.19 1.92
CA GLY A 20 -33.79 23.24 2.97
C GLY A 20 -33.69 22.70 4.41
N LEU A 21 -33.08 21.55 4.64
CA LEU A 21 -32.90 20.95 5.96
C LEU A 21 -31.76 21.66 6.72
N PRO A 22 -32.05 22.39 7.81
CA PRO A 22 -31.00 23.00 8.62
C PRO A 22 -30.26 21.89 9.43
N GLY A 23 -28.97 21.82 9.30
CA GLY A 23 -28.15 21.11 10.26
C GLY A 23 -27.55 19.78 9.84
N LEU A 24 -27.54 19.39 8.56
CA LEU A 24 -26.65 18.33 8.09
C LEU A 24 -25.21 18.89 7.93
N ALA A 25 -24.50 19.02 9.03
CA ALA A 25 -23.05 19.12 8.99
C ALA A 25 -22.54 17.82 8.35
N PHE A 26 -22.27 17.85 7.04
CA PHE A 26 -21.51 16.79 6.41
C PHE A 26 -20.09 16.87 7.00
N SER A 27 -19.86 16.10 8.05
CA SER A 27 -18.53 15.74 8.45
C SER A 27 -17.76 15.38 7.17
N GLN A 28 -16.53 15.83 7.01
CA GLN A 28 -15.61 15.29 6.02
C GLN A 28 -15.35 13.83 6.42
N ALA A 29 -16.35 12.98 6.19
CA ALA A 29 -16.19 11.55 6.33
C ALA A 29 -15.15 11.14 5.31
N GLY A 30 -14.11 10.46 5.75
CA GLY A 30 -13.13 9.84 4.87
C GLY A 30 -13.82 8.98 3.80
N PRO A 31 -13.06 8.40 2.85
CA PRO A 31 -13.62 7.58 1.78
C PRO A 31 -14.59 6.54 2.34
N ALA A 32 -15.65 6.26 1.61
CA ALA A 32 -16.60 5.22 1.99
C ALA A 32 -15.87 3.87 2.12
N ALA A 33 -16.38 2.95 2.93
CA ALA A 33 -15.71 1.67 3.19
C ALA A 33 -15.39 0.89 1.91
N ASN A 34 -16.24 1.00 0.89
CA ASN A 34 -16.07 0.38 -0.43
C ASN A 34 -15.17 1.18 -1.40
N GLU A 35 -14.65 2.34 -0.97
CA GLU A 35 -13.69 3.16 -1.70
C GLU A 35 -12.27 3.04 -1.11
N ARG A 36 -12.10 2.25 -0.05
CA ARG A 36 -10.81 2.01 0.58
C ARG A 36 -10.12 0.82 -0.01
N ILE A 37 -8.80 0.93 -0.09
CA ILE A 37 -7.91 -0.19 -0.42
C ILE A 37 -7.56 -0.89 0.89
N THR A 38 -8.00 -2.13 1.04
CA THR A 38 -7.64 -2.94 2.21
C THR A 38 -6.27 -3.57 2.02
N MET A 39 -5.38 -3.34 2.98
CA MET A 39 -3.99 -3.77 2.88
C MET A 39 -3.56 -4.65 4.05
N ALA A 40 -2.54 -5.45 3.79
CA ALA A 40 -1.77 -6.14 4.83
C ALA A 40 -0.28 -5.88 4.66
N THR A 41 0.46 -5.88 5.78
CA THR A 41 1.92 -5.81 5.77
C THR A 41 2.52 -7.16 6.11
N ILE A 42 3.43 -7.64 5.26
CA ILE A 42 4.18 -8.89 5.44
C ILE A 42 5.65 -8.53 5.64
N GLY A 43 6.19 -8.82 6.83
CA GLY A 43 7.48 -8.33 7.28
C GLY A 43 7.36 -6.95 7.95
N THR A 44 7.28 -6.95 9.28
CA THR A 44 7.05 -5.77 10.12
C THR A 44 8.27 -5.42 10.97
N GLY A 45 9.47 -5.65 10.40
CA GLY A 45 10.73 -5.14 10.92
C GLY A 45 10.79 -3.61 10.90
N GLY A 46 11.99 -3.02 10.96
CA GLY A 46 12.15 -1.56 10.97
C GLY A 46 11.47 -0.92 9.75
N GLN A 47 12.01 -1.19 8.56
CA GLN A 47 11.53 -0.59 7.30
C GLN A 47 10.06 -0.92 7.01
N GLY A 48 9.65 -2.20 7.12
CA GLY A 48 8.26 -2.57 6.86
C GLY A 48 7.26 -1.90 7.81
N SER A 49 7.64 -1.60 9.06
CA SER A 49 6.81 -0.81 9.99
C SER A 49 6.74 0.67 9.61
N ASP A 50 7.84 1.24 9.11
CA ASP A 50 7.89 2.64 8.68
C ASP A 50 7.02 2.83 7.42
N ASP A 51 7.16 1.96 6.44
CA ASP A 51 6.34 1.97 5.21
C ASP A 51 4.86 1.76 5.52
N MET A 52 4.52 0.81 6.42
CA MET A 52 3.17 0.61 6.91
C MET A 52 2.59 1.89 7.51
N GLY A 53 3.39 2.61 8.31
CA GLY A 53 3.02 3.90 8.87
C GLY A 53 2.74 4.94 7.78
N GLY A 54 3.57 4.98 6.75
CA GLY A 54 3.41 5.82 5.57
C GLY A 54 2.09 5.53 4.84
N PHE A 55 1.81 4.28 4.52
CA PHE A 55 0.55 3.88 3.87
C PHE A 55 -0.68 4.22 4.71
N MET A 56 -0.63 4.02 6.03
CA MET A 56 -1.73 4.39 6.92
C MET A 56 -1.98 5.90 7.02
N SER A 57 -1.11 6.75 6.48
CA SER A 57 -1.35 8.20 6.42
C SER A 57 -2.39 8.58 5.36
N PHE A 58 -2.59 7.73 4.34
CA PHE A 58 -3.57 7.95 3.29
C PHE A 58 -4.97 7.52 3.76
N PRO A 59 -5.99 8.39 3.61
CA PRO A 59 -7.35 8.09 4.06
C PRO A 59 -8.01 6.95 3.27
N GLU A 60 -7.54 6.69 2.05
CA GLU A 60 -8.01 5.61 1.18
C GLU A 60 -7.47 4.24 1.59
N VAL A 61 -6.46 4.18 2.46
CA VAL A 61 -5.84 2.92 2.90
C VAL A 61 -6.42 2.47 4.23
N GLN A 62 -6.77 1.19 4.29
CA GLN A 62 -7.17 0.50 5.51
C GLN A 62 -6.27 -0.70 5.74
N MET A 63 -5.35 -0.60 6.69
CA MET A 63 -4.53 -1.74 7.12
C MET A 63 -5.37 -2.68 7.98
N VAL A 64 -5.52 -3.95 7.57
CA VAL A 64 -6.40 -4.93 8.23
C VAL A 64 -5.65 -6.15 8.78
N ALA A 65 -4.39 -6.32 8.39
CA ALA A 65 -3.56 -7.43 8.87
C ALA A 65 -2.07 -7.08 8.87
N VAL A 66 -1.35 -7.76 9.76
CA VAL A 66 0.11 -7.73 9.83
C VAL A 66 0.63 -9.16 9.93
N CYS A 67 1.79 -9.42 9.32
CA CYS A 67 2.42 -10.72 9.34
C CYS A 67 3.93 -10.57 9.58
N ASP A 68 4.44 -11.30 10.56
CA ASP A 68 5.88 -11.45 10.79
C ASP A 68 6.14 -12.75 11.54
N VAL A 69 7.24 -13.41 11.24
CA VAL A 69 7.66 -14.64 11.94
C VAL A 69 8.15 -14.34 13.36
N VAL A 70 8.63 -13.12 13.61
CA VAL A 70 9.10 -12.65 14.92
C VAL A 70 7.90 -12.12 15.72
N PRO A 71 7.53 -12.74 16.85
CA PRO A 71 6.34 -12.35 17.63
C PRO A 71 6.36 -10.88 18.04
N GLU A 72 7.50 -10.38 18.49
CA GLU A 72 7.67 -9.00 18.98
C GLU A 72 7.41 -7.98 17.87
N HIS A 73 7.86 -8.24 16.64
CA HIS A 73 7.62 -7.39 15.48
C HIS A 73 6.12 -7.37 15.15
N ARG A 74 5.52 -8.54 15.08
CA ARG A 74 4.10 -8.74 14.76
C ARG A 74 3.19 -8.02 15.76
N GLU A 75 3.42 -8.23 17.07
CA GLU A 75 2.61 -7.60 18.12
C GLU A 75 2.78 -6.08 18.16
N ARG A 76 4.00 -5.56 17.93
CA ARG A 76 4.26 -4.13 17.83
C ARG A 76 3.49 -3.52 16.66
N ALA A 77 3.57 -4.14 15.47
CA ALA A 77 2.87 -3.67 14.28
C ALA A 77 1.34 -3.70 14.46
N LYS A 78 0.80 -4.77 15.04
CA LYS A 78 -0.63 -4.84 15.37
C LYS A 78 -1.06 -3.69 16.27
N LYS A 79 -0.33 -3.42 17.34
CA LYS A 79 -0.62 -2.29 18.26
C LYS A 79 -0.57 -0.95 17.52
N GLN A 80 0.37 -0.76 16.59
CA GLN A 80 0.47 0.46 15.78
C GLN A 80 -0.78 0.66 14.91
N VAL A 81 -1.25 -0.39 14.25
CA VAL A 81 -2.48 -0.36 13.44
C VAL A 81 -3.70 -0.08 14.30
N ASP A 82 -3.87 -0.84 15.41
CA ASP A 82 -5.00 -0.68 16.33
C ASP A 82 -5.06 0.75 16.91
N ALA A 83 -3.91 1.30 17.29
CA ALA A 83 -3.82 2.67 17.80
C ALA A 83 -4.20 3.71 16.72
N ARG A 84 -3.77 3.51 15.47
CA ARG A 84 -4.09 4.40 14.34
C ARG A 84 -5.58 4.48 14.07
N TYR A 85 -6.27 3.33 14.10
CA TYR A 85 -7.71 3.25 13.81
C TYR A 85 -8.58 3.26 15.06
N LYS A 86 -8.00 3.26 16.26
CA LYS A 86 -8.69 3.26 17.56
C LYS A 86 -9.66 2.08 17.72
N ASN A 87 -9.25 0.92 17.25
CA ASN A 87 -9.96 -0.35 17.37
C ASN A 87 -8.98 -1.50 17.63
N THR A 88 -9.45 -2.75 17.57
CA THR A 88 -8.64 -3.96 17.75
C THR A 88 -8.84 -4.98 16.62
N ASP A 89 -9.24 -4.49 15.46
CA ASP A 89 -9.70 -5.32 14.34
C ASP A 89 -8.56 -5.91 13.52
N CYS A 90 -7.35 -5.29 13.61
CA CYS A 90 -6.17 -5.80 12.92
C CYS A 90 -5.85 -7.23 13.34
N LYS A 91 -5.66 -8.12 12.37
CA LYS A 91 -5.27 -9.52 12.59
C LYS A 91 -3.76 -9.68 12.45
N ALA A 92 -3.17 -10.52 13.31
CA ALA A 92 -1.74 -10.80 13.32
C ALA A 92 -1.49 -12.26 12.93
N TYR A 93 -0.59 -12.48 11.97
CA TYR A 93 -0.26 -13.78 11.39
C TYR A 93 1.22 -14.07 11.49
N SER A 94 1.58 -15.35 11.60
CA SER A 94 2.98 -15.81 11.52
C SER A 94 3.34 -16.39 10.15
N ASP A 95 2.35 -16.79 9.37
CA ASP A 95 2.53 -17.29 8.01
C ASP A 95 1.83 -16.34 7.01
N PHE A 96 2.59 -15.83 6.04
CA PHE A 96 2.07 -14.92 5.02
C PHE A 96 1.00 -15.56 4.13
N ARG A 97 0.97 -16.88 4.01
CA ARG A 97 -0.03 -17.60 3.22
C ARG A 97 -1.43 -17.42 3.79
N GLU A 98 -1.54 -17.32 5.12
CA GLU A 98 -2.81 -17.04 5.78
C GLU A 98 -3.32 -15.63 5.43
N VAL A 99 -2.41 -14.65 5.29
CA VAL A 99 -2.75 -13.31 4.81
C VAL A 99 -3.22 -13.35 3.37
N LEU A 100 -2.49 -14.04 2.49
CA LEU A 100 -2.82 -14.13 1.07
C LEU A 100 -4.14 -14.87 0.80
N ALA A 101 -4.54 -15.78 1.69
CA ALA A 101 -5.80 -16.51 1.59
C ALA A 101 -7.05 -15.68 1.95
N ARG A 102 -6.88 -14.46 2.45
CA ARG A 102 -8.00 -13.58 2.81
C ARG A 102 -8.54 -12.87 1.59
N ASP A 103 -9.85 -13.02 1.34
CA ASP A 103 -10.53 -12.38 0.19
C ASP A 103 -10.75 -10.87 0.38
N ASP A 104 -10.75 -10.40 1.65
CA ASP A 104 -10.97 -9.00 2.00
C ASP A 104 -9.71 -8.13 1.94
N ILE A 105 -8.59 -8.63 1.46
CA ILE A 105 -7.35 -7.90 1.24
C ILE A 105 -7.17 -7.63 -0.25
N ASP A 106 -7.00 -6.37 -0.63
CA ASP A 106 -6.78 -5.94 -2.01
C ASP A 106 -5.28 -5.93 -2.37
N ALA A 107 -4.44 -5.48 -1.44
CA ALA A 107 -3.02 -5.29 -1.68
C ALA A 107 -2.16 -5.69 -0.48
N VAL A 108 -0.89 -6.03 -0.75
CA VAL A 108 0.09 -6.34 0.28
C VAL A 108 1.33 -5.46 0.16
N LEU A 109 1.83 -5.03 1.32
CA LEU A 109 3.15 -4.42 1.48
C LEU A 109 4.12 -5.52 1.93
N ILE A 110 5.20 -5.70 1.20
CA ILE A 110 6.25 -6.70 1.49
C ILE A 110 7.50 -5.95 1.97
N GLY A 111 7.79 -6.07 3.26
CA GLY A 111 8.97 -5.49 3.93
C GLY A 111 9.82 -6.55 4.64
N THR A 112 9.82 -7.77 4.10
CA THR A 112 10.61 -8.91 4.58
C THR A 112 12.09 -8.75 4.22
N PRO A 113 13.00 -9.63 4.68
CA PRO A 113 14.33 -9.77 4.08
C PRO A 113 14.25 -10.12 2.59
N ASP A 114 15.22 -9.63 1.83
CA ASP A 114 15.30 -9.62 0.36
C ASP A 114 14.98 -10.96 -0.31
N HIS A 115 15.46 -12.07 0.29
CA HIS A 115 15.30 -13.42 -0.26
C HIS A 115 13.84 -13.94 -0.22
N TRP A 116 12.93 -13.23 0.43
CA TRP A 116 11.51 -13.54 0.44
C TRP A 116 10.69 -12.71 -0.56
N HIS A 117 11.24 -11.58 -1.05
CA HIS A 117 10.51 -10.62 -1.87
C HIS A 117 9.89 -11.25 -3.12
N ALA A 118 10.70 -11.96 -3.90
CA ALA A 118 10.23 -12.56 -5.15
C ALA A 118 9.17 -13.65 -4.91
N LEU A 119 9.41 -14.52 -3.93
CA LEU A 119 8.46 -15.59 -3.60
C LEU A 119 7.11 -15.04 -3.17
N ILE A 120 7.12 -14.11 -2.21
CA ILE A 120 5.86 -13.55 -1.67
C ILE A 120 5.14 -12.74 -2.74
N THR A 121 5.85 -11.95 -3.57
CA THR A 121 5.25 -11.22 -4.69
C THR A 121 4.54 -12.14 -5.67
N ILE A 122 5.19 -13.25 -6.07
CA ILE A 122 4.60 -14.21 -7.00
C ILE A 122 3.34 -14.86 -6.40
N GLU A 123 3.40 -15.28 -5.14
CA GLU A 123 2.25 -15.88 -4.46
C GLU A 123 1.12 -14.86 -4.23
N ALA A 124 1.44 -13.60 -3.92
CA ALA A 124 0.46 -12.52 -3.81
C ALA A 124 -0.27 -12.27 -5.15
N CYS A 125 0.47 -12.20 -6.25
CA CYS A 125 -0.12 -12.06 -7.58
C CYS A 125 -1.06 -13.24 -7.92
N LYS A 126 -0.66 -14.48 -7.62
CA LYS A 126 -1.51 -15.67 -7.78
C LYS A 126 -2.79 -15.60 -6.96
N ALA A 127 -2.70 -15.04 -5.75
CA ALA A 127 -3.83 -14.83 -4.85
C ALA A 127 -4.68 -13.60 -5.22
N GLY A 128 -4.37 -12.94 -6.35
CA GLY A 128 -5.13 -11.78 -6.83
C GLY A 128 -4.85 -10.47 -6.09
N LYS A 129 -3.74 -10.37 -5.36
CA LYS A 129 -3.38 -9.18 -4.60
C LYS A 129 -2.44 -8.28 -5.40
N ASP A 130 -2.63 -6.97 -5.29
CA ASP A 130 -1.65 -5.99 -5.74
C ASP A 130 -0.49 -5.90 -4.73
N VAL A 131 0.68 -5.44 -5.19
CA VAL A 131 1.92 -5.56 -4.41
C VAL A 131 2.70 -4.26 -4.38
N TYR A 132 3.04 -3.81 -3.18
CA TYR A 132 4.19 -2.94 -2.94
C TYR A 132 5.29 -3.78 -2.31
N CYS A 133 6.49 -3.79 -2.91
CA CYS A 133 7.62 -4.59 -2.42
C CYS A 133 8.82 -3.69 -2.18
N GLU A 134 9.41 -3.75 -0.98
CA GLU A 134 10.63 -3.02 -0.67
C GLU A 134 11.81 -3.44 -1.54
N LYS A 135 12.75 -2.50 -1.66
CA LYS A 135 14.02 -2.73 -2.38
C LYS A 135 15.00 -3.58 -1.54
N PRO A 136 15.88 -4.35 -2.14
CA PRO A 136 15.88 -4.76 -3.56
C PRO A 136 14.76 -5.76 -3.82
N GLU A 137 14.03 -5.58 -4.91
CA GLU A 137 12.81 -6.35 -5.20
C GLU A 137 13.09 -7.85 -5.41
N SER A 138 14.32 -8.20 -5.78
CA SER A 138 14.74 -9.59 -5.98
C SER A 138 16.25 -9.77 -5.76
N LEU A 139 16.69 -10.98 -5.40
CA LEU A 139 18.11 -11.31 -5.29
C LEU A 139 18.78 -11.59 -6.63
N THR A 140 18.03 -12.07 -7.60
CA THR A 140 18.55 -12.48 -8.90
C THR A 140 17.71 -11.95 -10.05
N VAL A 141 18.35 -11.77 -11.21
CA VAL A 141 17.64 -11.38 -12.46
C VAL A 141 16.57 -12.40 -12.82
N ARG A 142 16.79 -13.69 -12.53
CA ARG A 142 15.81 -14.75 -12.78
C ARG A 142 14.56 -14.59 -11.92
N GLU A 143 14.72 -14.26 -10.64
CA GLU A 143 13.60 -13.97 -9.75
C GLU A 143 12.83 -12.73 -10.22
N GLY A 144 13.52 -11.64 -10.52
CA GLY A 144 12.89 -10.42 -11.04
C GLY A 144 12.09 -10.69 -12.32
N ARG A 145 12.60 -11.54 -13.22
CA ARG A 145 11.86 -11.94 -14.41
C ARG A 145 10.59 -12.72 -14.05
N ALA A 146 10.69 -13.68 -13.11
CA ALA A 146 9.54 -14.45 -12.66
C ALA A 146 8.46 -13.56 -12.00
N MET A 147 8.87 -12.53 -11.27
CA MET A 147 7.94 -11.52 -10.72
C MET A 147 7.20 -10.78 -11.84
N VAL A 148 7.92 -10.28 -12.86
CA VAL A 148 7.31 -9.60 -14.02
C VAL A 148 6.29 -10.49 -14.71
N ASP A 149 6.64 -11.76 -14.91
CA ASP A 149 5.77 -12.73 -15.57
C ASP A 149 4.51 -13.01 -14.72
N ALA A 150 4.64 -13.10 -13.40
CA ALA A 150 3.50 -13.26 -12.48
C ALA A 150 2.58 -12.03 -12.51
N VAL A 151 3.13 -10.83 -12.35
CA VAL A 151 2.37 -9.57 -12.38
C VAL A 151 1.54 -9.46 -13.67
N ARG A 152 2.17 -9.72 -14.82
CA ARG A 152 1.50 -9.68 -16.13
C ARG A 152 0.44 -10.77 -16.28
N ARG A 153 0.78 -12.01 -15.88
CA ARG A 153 -0.11 -13.16 -16.00
C ARG A 153 -1.40 -13.01 -15.19
N TYR A 154 -1.29 -12.47 -13.99
CA TYR A 154 -2.43 -12.31 -13.07
C TYR A 154 -3.05 -10.91 -13.12
N GLY A 155 -2.53 -10.01 -13.97
CA GLY A 155 -3.08 -8.67 -14.17
C GLY A 155 -3.04 -7.83 -12.88
N ARG A 156 -1.95 -7.93 -12.09
CA ARG A 156 -1.79 -7.21 -10.83
C ARG A 156 -0.98 -5.94 -11.00
N VAL A 157 -1.16 -5.00 -10.08
CA VAL A 157 -0.32 -3.82 -9.95
C VAL A 157 0.88 -4.16 -9.08
N PHE A 158 2.07 -3.74 -9.50
CA PHE A 158 3.30 -3.87 -8.72
C PHE A 158 4.00 -2.53 -8.64
N SER A 159 4.41 -2.15 -7.42
CA SER A 159 5.25 -0.98 -7.16
C SER A 159 6.48 -1.38 -6.35
N GLY A 160 7.65 -0.99 -6.82
CA GLY A 160 8.91 -1.16 -6.08
C GLY A 160 9.12 -0.05 -5.06
N GLY A 161 9.66 -0.40 -3.89
CA GLY A 161 9.91 0.46 -2.76
C GLY A 161 11.06 1.44 -2.93
N SER A 162 11.13 2.14 -4.03
CA SER A 162 12.15 3.17 -4.27
C SER A 162 11.76 4.49 -3.60
N GLN A 163 11.91 4.58 -2.30
CA GLN A 163 11.58 5.75 -1.48
C GLN A 163 12.23 7.05 -1.96
N ARG A 164 13.27 6.94 -2.76
CA ARG A 164 14.14 8.06 -3.14
C ARG A 164 13.75 8.75 -4.44
N VAL A 165 12.81 8.19 -5.20
CA VAL A 165 12.40 8.75 -6.50
C VAL A 165 11.51 9.98 -6.34
N LEU A 166 10.74 10.04 -5.25
CA LEU A 166 9.78 11.13 -4.97
C LEU A 166 10.14 11.99 -3.76
N GLY A 167 11.26 11.68 -3.08
CA GLY A 167 11.73 12.43 -1.91
C GLY A 167 12.77 13.52 -2.23
N ASP A 168 13.55 13.91 -1.24
CA ASP A 168 14.56 15.00 -1.28
C ASP A 168 15.64 14.87 -2.35
N TYR A 169 15.63 13.83 -3.15
CA TYR A 169 16.56 13.64 -4.27
C TYR A 169 16.10 14.27 -5.58
N GLY A 170 14.97 14.98 -5.59
CA GLY A 170 14.43 15.61 -6.80
C GLY A 170 15.38 16.58 -7.52
N ASP A 171 16.29 17.18 -6.76
CA ASP A 171 17.28 18.12 -7.32
C ASP A 171 18.59 17.46 -7.78
N TRP A 172 18.92 16.24 -7.30
CA TRP A 172 20.16 15.57 -7.69
C TRP A 172 20.29 15.31 -9.20
N PRO A 173 19.24 14.84 -9.92
CA PRO A 173 19.31 14.73 -11.37
C PRO A 173 19.63 16.05 -12.07
N ARG A 174 19.07 17.17 -11.59
CA ARG A 174 19.35 18.50 -12.14
C ARG A 174 20.80 18.90 -11.95
N LEU A 175 21.40 18.62 -10.78
CA LEU A 175 22.80 18.88 -10.50
C LEU A 175 23.71 18.05 -11.41
N VAL A 176 23.39 16.76 -11.60
CA VAL A 176 24.15 15.88 -12.50
C VAL A 176 24.04 16.36 -13.95
N TRP A 177 22.84 16.64 -14.46
CA TRP A 177 22.63 17.14 -15.82
C TRP A 177 23.14 18.56 -15.99
N GLY A 178 23.18 19.37 -14.94
CA GLY A 178 23.80 20.70 -14.92
C GLY A 178 25.32 20.67 -14.94
N GLY A 179 25.95 19.49 -14.97
CA GLY A 179 27.41 19.35 -15.06
C GLY A 179 28.17 19.52 -13.73
N SER A 180 27.46 19.54 -12.59
CA SER A 180 28.07 19.73 -11.25
C SER A 180 29.09 18.64 -10.87
N ILE A 181 28.99 17.47 -11.49
CA ILE A 181 29.92 16.34 -11.31
C ILE A 181 30.79 16.10 -12.54
N GLY A 182 30.80 17.02 -13.50
CA GLY A 182 31.50 16.89 -14.79
C GLY A 182 30.67 16.17 -15.84
N THR A 183 31.35 15.73 -16.93
CA THR A 183 30.68 15.03 -18.02
C THR A 183 30.46 13.58 -17.68
N VAL A 184 29.18 13.18 -17.64
CA VAL A 184 28.81 11.75 -17.49
C VAL A 184 29.07 11.05 -18.84
N LYS A 185 29.92 10.03 -18.83
CA LYS A 185 30.25 9.22 -20.00
C LYS A 185 29.49 7.92 -20.03
#